data_10fbe19fc8ab67e55e0925ba5010dc25
#
_entry.id   10fbe19fc8ab67e55e0925ba5010dc25
#
_cell.length_a   1.000
_cell.length_b   1.000
_cell.length_c   1.000
_cell.angle_alpha   90.00
_cell.angle_beta   90.00
_cell.angle_gamma   90.00
#
_symmetry.space_group_name_H-M   'P 1'
#
loop_
_entity.id
_entity.type
_entity.pdbx_description
1 polymer ?
#
loop_
_entity_poly.entity_id
_entity_poly.type
_entity_poly.pdbx_seq_one_letter_code
_entity_poly.pdbx_strand_id
1 'polypeptide(L)'
;MKKGLTLTEAKNSVESTRPLCKESLRDYIRVFFDVEVPDFVLTPGHSTPMDYIWTAFNLDYHSEGRDSGDSVVWASRGGGKTKAAAIVTALDCLFKPEIEIRILSGSSYQAGRMYEYFQSFIGRNFPERIAQTKTWPVRRTIFKNGAAVEVLVQSETSVRGPHVHKLRCDEVELFKRRVFEAAQYTTMTSKGYIAAREVISTMHRPNGLMKTLIDQAGENHQPVFKWNVWEVLEPCLRTCKECPLFDACLTKGKQAHGYYKIEDALTQLGRAKERSFNMEMLCGEGPKKKWGWQCGCRIY
;
A
#
# COMPACT_ATOMS: atom_id res chain seq x y z
N MET A 1 -9.44 44.70 12.63
CA MET A 1 -8.41 44.03 11.83
C MET A 1 -8.18 42.63 12.41
N LYS A 2 -8.51 41.55 11.66
CA LYS A 2 -8.17 40.18 12.08
C LYS A 2 -6.66 40.04 11.93
N LYS A 3 -5.94 39.72 13.02
CA LYS A 3 -4.53 39.35 12.96
C LYS A 3 -4.38 38.12 12.01
N GLY A 4 -3.58 38.27 10.96
CA GLY A 4 -3.22 37.14 10.12
C GLY A 4 -2.51 36.05 10.94
N LEU A 5 -2.81 34.78 10.68
CA LEU A 5 -2.11 33.63 11.28
C LEU A 5 -0.62 33.73 10.96
N THR A 6 0.23 33.46 11.94
CA THR A 6 1.66 33.24 11.70
C THR A 6 1.85 31.94 10.91
N LEU A 7 2.98 31.79 10.24
CA LEU A 7 3.32 30.60 9.45
C LEU A 7 3.26 29.32 10.30
N THR A 8 3.68 29.41 11.57
CA THR A 8 3.62 28.30 12.53
C THR A 8 2.19 27.95 12.92
N GLU A 9 1.34 28.96 13.18
CA GLU A 9 -0.09 28.73 13.47
C GLU A 9 -0.83 28.15 12.28
N ALA A 10 -0.53 28.62 11.06
CA ALA A 10 -1.08 28.07 9.82
C ALA A 10 -0.65 26.61 9.62
N LYS A 11 0.63 26.29 9.83
CA LYS A 11 1.14 24.91 9.75
C LYS A 11 0.44 24.00 10.78
N ASN A 12 0.35 24.42 12.03
CA ASN A 12 -0.31 23.67 13.10
C ASN A 12 -1.81 23.46 12.83
N SER A 13 -2.48 24.44 12.24
CA SER A 13 -3.88 24.34 11.85
C SER A 13 -4.07 23.30 10.76
N VAL A 14 -3.25 23.32 9.70
CA VAL A 14 -3.32 22.33 8.61
C VAL A 14 -2.94 20.94 9.10
N GLU A 15 -1.93 20.83 9.96
CA GLU A 15 -1.48 19.57 10.56
C GLU A 15 -2.57 18.85 11.34
N SER A 16 -3.43 19.61 12.03
CA SER A 16 -4.51 19.09 12.87
C SER A 16 -5.82 18.88 12.10
N THR A 17 -5.91 19.38 10.87
CA THR A 17 -7.14 19.32 10.07
C THR A 17 -7.16 18.06 9.23
N ARG A 18 -8.17 17.20 9.44
CA ARG A 18 -8.37 16.00 8.62
C ARG A 18 -8.65 16.39 7.16
N PRO A 19 -7.90 15.87 6.18
CA PRO A 19 -8.18 16.07 4.76
C PRO A 19 -9.55 15.49 4.38
N LEU A 20 -10.35 16.27 3.65
CA LEU A 20 -11.75 15.93 3.31
C LEU A 20 -11.93 15.56 1.83
N CYS A 21 -10.91 15.73 0.99
CA CYS A 21 -10.91 15.29 -0.41
C CYS A 21 -9.57 14.65 -0.77
N LYS A 22 -9.53 13.92 -1.88
CA LYS A 22 -8.36 13.17 -2.32
C LYS A 22 -7.16 14.10 -2.60
N GLU A 23 -7.41 15.26 -3.15
CA GLU A 23 -6.39 16.27 -3.45
C GLU A 23 -5.78 16.82 -2.17
N SER A 24 -6.59 17.21 -1.19
CA SER A 24 -6.10 17.70 0.10
C SER A 24 -5.34 16.62 0.87
N LEU A 25 -5.74 15.35 0.75
CA LEU A 25 -5.01 14.23 1.34
C LEU A 25 -3.65 14.03 0.67
N ARG A 26 -3.59 14.10 -0.66
CA ARG A 26 -2.32 14.01 -1.40
C ARG A 26 -1.37 15.15 -1.01
N ASP A 27 -1.89 16.38 -0.91
CA ASP A 27 -1.09 17.54 -0.48
C ASP A 27 -0.62 17.38 0.97
N TYR A 28 -1.46 16.87 1.87
CA TYR A 28 -1.08 16.55 3.24
C TYR A 28 0.08 15.55 3.29
N ILE A 29 -0.02 14.47 2.54
CA ILE A 29 1.03 13.44 2.46
C ILE A 29 2.33 14.03 1.93
N ARG A 30 2.26 14.84 0.88
CA ARG A 30 3.43 15.50 0.29
C ARG A 30 4.11 16.43 1.30
N VAL A 31 3.34 17.26 2.01
CA VAL A 31 3.88 18.26 2.94
C VAL A 31 4.42 17.62 4.22
N PHE A 32 3.66 16.69 4.82
CA PHE A 32 3.99 16.16 6.15
C PHE A 32 4.75 14.84 6.14
N PHE A 33 4.66 14.05 5.08
CA PHE A 33 5.41 12.80 4.98
C PHE A 33 6.53 12.85 3.94
N ASP A 34 6.63 13.94 3.18
CA ASP A 34 7.62 14.10 2.10
C ASP A 34 7.54 12.95 1.07
N VAL A 35 6.31 12.65 0.66
CA VAL A 35 6.03 11.57 -0.30
C VAL A 35 5.10 12.06 -1.40
N GLU A 36 5.58 11.96 -2.64
CA GLU A 36 4.72 12.12 -3.81
C GLU A 36 4.04 10.77 -4.09
N VAL A 37 2.70 10.74 -4.02
CA VAL A 37 1.91 9.53 -4.27
C VAL A 37 1.35 9.56 -5.68
N PRO A 38 1.67 8.57 -6.53
CA PRO A 38 1.11 8.49 -7.88
C PRO A 38 -0.42 8.38 -7.88
N ASP A 39 -1.07 9.16 -8.77
CA ASP A 39 -2.52 9.28 -8.87
C ASP A 39 -3.03 9.29 -10.32
N PHE A 40 -2.32 8.65 -11.25
CA PHE A 40 -2.69 8.54 -12.65
C PHE A 40 -2.87 7.08 -13.06
N VAL A 41 -4.05 6.73 -13.55
CA VAL A 41 -4.32 5.42 -14.14
C VAL A 41 -3.82 5.42 -15.58
N LEU A 42 -2.84 4.58 -15.88
CA LEU A 42 -2.27 4.40 -17.22
C LEU A 42 -2.67 3.08 -17.87
N THR A 43 -3.15 2.14 -17.08
CA THR A 43 -3.57 0.82 -17.55
C THR A 43 -5.07 0.65 -17.31
N PRO A 44 -5.88 0.38 -18.35
CA PRO A 44 -7.31 0.15 -18.18
C PRO A 44 -7.62 -0.92 -17.14
N GLY A 45 -8.60 -0.64 -16.26
CA GLY A 45 -8.99 -1.55 -15.18
C GLY A 45 -8.04 -1.56 -13.97
N HIS A 46 -7.04 -0.66 -13.95
CA HIS A 46 -6.19 -0.44 -12.79
C HIS A 46 -6.73 0.72 -11.93
N SER A 47 -6.25 0.77 -10.71
CA SER A 47 -6.36 1.88 -9.77
C SER A 47 -4.96 2.47 -9.52
N THR A 48 -4.87 3.46 -8.64
CA THR A 48 -3.60 4.09 -8.26
C THR A 48 -3.27 3.81 -6.79
N PRO A 49 -2.02 3.98 -6.36
CA PRO A 49 -1.68 3.99 -4.94
C PRO A 49 -2.52 4.99 -4.14
N MET A 50 -2.85 6.14 -4.73
CA MET A 50 -3.67 7.17 -4.07
C MET A 50 -5.13 6.75 -3.89
N ASP A 51 -5.71 5.95 -4.81
CA ASP A 51 -7.06 5.39 -4.65
C ASP A 51 -7.16 4.48 -3.44
N TYR A 52 -6.15 3.60 -3.25
CA TYR A 52 -6.08 2.76 -2.06
C TYR A 52 -5.96 3.60 -0.78
N ILE A 53 -5.02 4.55 -0.74
CA ILE A 53 -4.80 5.40 0.44
C ILE A 53 -6.07 6.17 0.79
N TRP A 54 -6.71 6.79 -0.20
CA TRP A 54 -7.94 7.55 -0.01
C TRP A 54 -9.07 6.68 0.55
N THR A 55 -9.32 5.53 -0.07
CA THR A 55 -10.39 4.63 0.35
C THR A 55 -10.15 4.05 1.74
N ALA A 56 -8.94 3.57 2.03
CA ALA A 56 -8.61 2.97 3.32
C ALA A 56 -8.61 3.98 4.47
N PHE A 57 -8.21 5.25 4.20
CA PHE A 57 -8.24 6.32 5.18
C PHE A 57 -9.67 6.78 5.50
N ASN A 58 -10.55 6.87 4.48
CA ASN A 58 -11.92 7.34 4.66
C ASN A 58 -12.92 6.24 5.07
N LEU A 59 -12.42 5.07 5.40
CA LEU A 59 -13.24 3.99 5.90
C LEU A 59 -13.58 4.24 7.38
N ASP A 60 -14.68 4.92 7.60
CA ASP A 60 -15.27 5.19 8.91
C ASP A 60 -16.66 4.53 9.03
N TYR A 61 -17.20 4.45 10.24
CA TYR A 61 -18.49 3.86 10.54
C TYR A 61 -19.69 4.44 9.73
N HIS A 62 -19.53 5.68 9.26
CA HIS A 62 -20.56 6.38 8.46
C HIS A 62 -20.43 6.13 6.96
N SER A 63 -19.57 5.21 6.52
CA SER A 63 -19.50 4.82 5.10
C SER A 63 -20.75 4.02 4.74
N GLU A 64 -21.80 4.73 4.36
CA GLU A 64 -23.12 4.15 4.01
C GLU A 64 -22.98 2.99 3.02
N GLY A 65 -23.58 1.84 3.35
CA GLY A 65 -23.69 0.69 2.46
C GLY A 65 -22.49 -0.25 2.41
N ARG A 66 -21.57 -0.19 3.36
CA ARG A 66 -20.46 -1.17 3.47
C ARG A 66 -20.56 -2.00 4.73
N ASP A 67 -20.72 -3.30 4.57
CA ASP A 67 -20.75 -4.25 5.69
C ASP A 67 -19.35 -4.60 6.21
N SER A 68 -18.32 -4.34 5.43
CA SER A 68 -16.91 -4.64 5.74
C SER A 68 -15.96 -3.63 5.13
N GLY A 69 -14.86 -3.35 5.84
CA GLY A 69 -13.76 -2.55 5.35
C GLY A 69 -12.66 -3.34 4.64
N ASP A 70 -12.87 -4.61 4.41
CA ASP A 70 -11.89 -5.50 3.79
C ASP A 70 -11.54 -5.06 2.37
N SER A 71 -10.26 -5.17 2.03
CA SER A 71 -9.76 -4.83 0.69
C SER A 71 -8.54 -5.67 0.29
N VAL A 72 -8.33 -5.76 -1.02
CA VAL A 72 -7.17 -6.43 -1.61
C VAL A 72 -6.33 -5.41 -2.35
N VAL A 73 -5.03 -5.36 -2.08
CA VAL A 73 -4.05 -4.53 -2.78
C VAL A 73 -3.12 -5.44 -3.58
N TRP A 74 -3.31 -5.44 -4.88
CA TRP A 74 -2.50 -6.18 -5.84
C TRP A 74 -1.61 -5.21 -6.61
N ALA A 75 -0.35 -5.14 -6.23
CA ALA A 75 0.57 -4.21 -6.87
C ALA A 75 1.86 -4.88 -7.34
N SER A 76 2.50 -4.24 -8.31
CA SER A 76 3.79 -4.69 -8.82
C SER A 76 4.87 -4.68 -7.76
N ARG A 77 5.93 -5.43 -8.02
CA ARG A 77 7.18 -5.29 -7.27
C ARG A 77 7.73 -3.86 -7.47
N GLY A 78 8.16 -3.23 -6.38
CA GLY A 78 8.56 -1.81 -6.41
C GLY A 78 7.38 -0.82 -6.52
N GLY A 79 6.14 -1.30 -6.62
CA GLY A 79 4.92 -0.47 -6.72
C GLY A 79 4.54 0.31 -5.45
N GLY A 80 5.37 0.31 -4.40
CA GLY A 80 5.16 1.13 -3.21
C GLY A 80 4.05 0.67 -2.26
N LYS A 81 3.49 -0.53 -2.43
CA LYS A 81 2.38 -1.05 -1.64
C LYS A 81 2.59 -0.98 -0.12
N THR A 82 3.75 -1.45 0.36
CA THR A 82 4.13 -1.40 1.79
C THR A 82 4.22 0.03 2.32
N LYS A 83 4.78 0.95 1.52
CA LYS A 83 4.88 2.38 1.84
C LYS A 83 3.49 3.03 1.87
N ALA A 84 2.61 2.72 0.92
CA ALA A 84 1.23 3.19 0.89
C ALA A 84 0.45 2.73 2.13
N ALA A 85 0.58 1.47 2.54
CA ALA A 85 -0.04 0.96 3.76
C ALA A 85 0.51 1.63 5.04
N ALA A 86 1.81 1.93 5.08
CA ALA A 86 2.41 2.68 6.18
C ALA A 86 1.88 4.13 6.24
N ILE A 87 1.65 4.79 5.10
CA ILE A 87 1.02 6.11 5.02
C ILE A 87 -0.39 6.06 5.61
N VAL A 88 -1.22 5.10 5.19
CA VAL A 88 -2.58 4.94 5.74
C VAL A 88 -2.53 4.67 7.24
N THR A 89 -1.56 3.86 7.70
CA THR A 89 -1.38 3.58 9.14
C THR A 89 -1.08 4.86 9.92
N ALA A 90 -0.20 5.72 9.39
CA ALA A 90 0.13 7.00 10.00
C ALA A 90 -1.06 7.96 10.05
N LEU A 91 -1.80 8.09 8.94
CA LEU A 91 -3.01 8.91 8.84
C LEU A 91 -4.10 8.42 9.80
N ASP A 92 -4.34 7.11 9.86
CA ASP A 92 -5.31 6.53 10.80
C ASP A 92 -4.97 6.91 12.25
N CYS A 93 -3.70 6.77 12.66
CA CYS A 93 -3.27 7.09 14.02
C CYS A 93 -3.34 8.60 14.34
N LEU A 94 -3.12 9.46 13.36
CA LEU A 94 -3.19 10.91 13.55
C LEU A 94 -4.64 11.40 13.69
N PHE A 95 -5.56 10.85 12.90
CA PHE A 95 -6.91 11.39 12.74
C PHE A 95 -8.03 10.52 13.32
N LYS A 96 -7.74 9.31 13.80
CA LYS A 96 -8.71 8.38 14.37
C LYS A 96 -8.35 8.03 15.81
N PRO A 97 -8.91 8.74 16.80
CA PRO A 97 -8.65 8.45 18.21
C PRO A 97 -8.98 7.00 18.57
N GLU A 98 -8.16 6.42 19.43
CA GLU A 98 -8.34 5.05 19.96
C GLU A 98 -8.40 3.93 18.90
N ILE A 99 -8.03 4.20 17.65
CA ILE A 99 -7.95 3.15 16.63
C ILE A 99 -6.83 2.16 16.98
N GLU A 100 -7.11 0.89 16.88
CA GLU A 100 -6.13 -0.17 17.06
C GLU A 100 -5.82 -0.84 15.73
N ILE A 101 -4.53 -0.90 15.40
CA ILE A 101 -4.03 -1.41 14.12
C ILE A 101 -2.98 -2.50 14.41
N ARG A 102 -3.07 -3.61 13.68
CA ARG A 102 -2.02 -4.64 13.67
C ARG A 102 -1.42 -4.75 12.27
N ILE A 103 -0.11 -4.96 12.24
CA ILE A 103 0.66 -5.25 11.04
C ILE A 103 1.13 -6.69 11.12
N LEU A 104 0.76 -7.49 10.14
CA LEU A 104 1.19 -8.88 9.97
C LEU A 104 1.86 -9.03 8.61
N SER A 105 2.96 -9.75 8.51
CA SER A 105 3.65 -9.96 7.24
C SER A 105 4.22 -11.37 7.12
N GLY A 106 4.57 -11.76 5.90
CA GLY A 106 5.15 -13.05 5.55
C GLY A 106 6.44 -13.39 6.32
N SER A 107 7.16 -12.36 6.79
CA SER A 107 8.30 -12.52 7.69
C SER A 107 8.40 -11.35 8.68
N SER A 108 9.07 -11.58 9.82
CA SER A 108 9.31 -10.53 10.81
C SER A 108 10.11 -9.35 10.24
N TYR A 109 10.99 -9.60 9.29
CA TYR A 109 11.76 -8.56 8.61
C TYR A 109 10.86 -7.66 7.75
N GLN A 110 9.93 -8.24 6.98
CA GLN A 110 9.00 -7.48 6.12
C GLN A 110 7.98 -6.68 6.95
N ALA A 111 7.42 -7.25 8.01
CA ALA A 111 6.56 -6.52 8.95
C ALA A 111 7.31 -5.33 9.57
N GLY A 112 8.62 -5.51 9.83
CA GLY A 112 9.52 -4.45 10.26
C GLY A 112 9.58 -3.29 9.28
N ARG A 113 9.63 -3.53 7.97
CA ARG A 113 9.73 -2.47 6.95
C ARG A 113 8.51 -1.55 6.90
N MET A 114 7.28 -2.11 6.97
CA MET A 114 6.08 -1.27 7.04
C MET A 114 6.09 -0.40 8.29
N TYR A 115 6.46 -0.98 9.43
CA TYR A 115 6.57 -0.25 10.69
C TYR A 115 7.68 0.81 10.67
N GLU A 116 8.80 0.56 10.01
CA GLU A 116 9.90 1.52 9.83
C GLU A 116 9.46 2.72 8.97
N TYR A 117 8.74 2.50 7.87
CA TYR A 117 8.13 3.59 7.09
C TYR A 117 7.16 4.42 7.96
N PHE A 118 6.26 3.74 8.67
CA PHE A 118 5.34 4.39 9.61
C PHE A 118 6.09 5.25 10.63
N GLN A 119 7.12 4.70 11.27
CA GLN A 119 7.96 5.42 12.24
C GLN A 119 8.66 6.64 11.62
N SER A 120 9.14 6.52 10.39
CA SER A 120 9.81 7.63 9.69
C SER A 120 8.85 8.79 9.42
N PHE A 121 7.58 8.52 9.10
CA PHE A 121 6.57 9.56 8.89
C PHE A 121 6.19 10.27 10.19
N ILE A 122 5.95 9.50 11.23
CA ILE A 122 5.51 10.06 12.52
C ILE A 122 6.67 10.68 13.28
N GLY A 123 7.82 10.03 13.35
CA GLY A 123 8.98 10.51 14.12
C GLY A 123 9.57 11.81 13.60
N ARG A 124 9.44 12.11 12.31
CA ARG A 124 9.96 13.34 11.71
C ARG A 124 9.09 14.57 12.00
N ASN A 125 7.78 14.43 11.90
CA ASN A 125 6.87 15.58 11.91
C ASN A 125 5.89 15.61 13.08
N PHE A 126 5.68 14.49 13.77
CA PHE A 126 4.65 14.35 14.83
C PHE A 126 5.19 13.67 16.11
N PRO A 127 6.45 13.87 16.52
CA PRO A 127 7.00 13.19 17.69
C PRO A 127 6.22 13.53 18.96
N GLU A 128 5.65 14.73 19.05
CA GLU A 128 4.84 15.19 20.19
C GLU A 128 3.48 14.49 20.31
N ARG A 129 3.00 13.82 19.24
CA ARG A 129 1.76 13.01 19.24
C ARG A 129 1.96 11.63 19.85
N ILE A 130 3.21 11.18 19.98
CA ILE A 130 3.55 9.87 20.54
C ILE A 130 3.48 9.91 22.07
N ALA A 131 2.78 8.96 22.67
CA ALA A 131 2.80 8.73 24.12
C ALA A 131 3.87 7.71 24.50
N GLN A 132 4.02 6.63 23.73
CA GLN A 132 4.98 5.57 24.00
C GLN A 132 5.38 4.84 22.71
N THR A 133 6.66 4.48 22.61
CA THR A 133 7.18 3.57 21.57
C THR A 133 7.97 2.45 22.25
N LYS A 134 7.67 1.20 21.85
CA LYS A 134 8.45 0.00 22.17
C LYS A 134 9.01 -0.60 20.90
N THR A 135 10.28 -0.98 20.92
CA THR A 135 10.96 -1.59 19.76
C THR A 135 11.33 -3.05 20.00
N TRP A 136 11.33 -3.48 21.27
CA TRP A 136 11.68 -4.83 21.69
C TRP A 136 10.90 -5.25 22.94
N PRO A 137 10.48 -6.52 23.09
CA PRO A 137 10.47 -7.60 22.08
C PRO A 137 9.38 -7.42 21.01
N VAL A 138 8.42 -6.53 21.22
CA VAL A 138 7.30 -6.23 20.34
C VAL A 138 7.42 -4.78 19.85
N ARG A 139 7.33 -4.58 18.53
CA ARG A 139 7.27 -3.23 17.95
C ARG A 139 5.87 -2.68 18.13
N ARG A 140 5.72 -1.64 18.95
CA ARG A 140 4.43 -1.01 19.25
C ARG A 140 4.61 0.50 19.46
N THR A 141 3.69 1.28 18.89
CA THR A 141 3.56 2.73 19.14
C THR A 141 2.17 3.04 19.65
N ILE A 142 2.09 3.83 20.70
CA ILE A 142 0.85 4.35 21.29
C ILE A 142 0.88 5.86 21.17
N PHE A 143 -0.20 6.45 20.67
CA PHE A 143 -0.39 7.88 20.52
C PHE A 143 -1.11 8.47 21.73
N LYS A 144 -0.97 9.80 21.92
CA LYS A 144 -1.66 10.52 23.00
C LYS A 144 -3.19 10.53 22.85
N ASN A 145 -3.69 10.36 21.62
CA ASN A 145 -5.13 10.23 21.35
C ASN A 145 -5.65 8.78 21.56
N GLY A 146 -4.81 7.88 22.09
CA GLY A 146 -5.17 6.50 22.35
C GLY A 146 -4.99 5.55 21.16
N ALA A 147 -4.70 6.05 19.95
CA ALA A 147 -4.42 5.19 18.80
C ALA A 147 -3.19 4.32 19.02
N ALA A 148 -3.21 3.09 18.53
CA ALA A 148 -2.11 2.15 18.71
C ALA A 148 -1.81 1.32 17.46
N VAL A 149 -0.52 1.15 17.18
CA VAL A 149 -0.01 0.26 16.12
C VAL A 149 0.92 -0.76 16.73
N GLU A 150 0.76 -2.03 16.36
CA GLU A 150 1.61 -3.12 16.81
C GLU A 150 1.92 -4.09 15.68
N VAL A 151 3.17 -4.56 15.64
CA VAL A 151 3.62 -5.60 14.71
C VAL A 151 3.43 -6.97 15.33
N LEU A 152 2.65 -7.82 14.64
CA LEU A 152 2.45 -9.21 15.07
C LEU A 152 3.55 -10.12 14.54
N VAL A 153 3.95 -11.07 15.33
CA VAL A 153 4.77 -12.20 14.88
C VAL A 153 3.88 -13.17 14.09
N GLN A 154 4.41 -13.76 13.01
CA GLN A 154 3.69 -14.73 12.20
C GLN A 154 3.53 -16.09 12.93
N SER A 155 2.62 -16.12 13.90
CA SER A 155 2.22 -17.34 14.61
C SER A 155 0.72 -17.36 14.86
N GLU A 156 0.11 -18.55 14.90
CA GLU A 156 -1.32 -18.70 15.18
C GLU A 156 -1.71 -18.10 16.53
N THR A 157 -0.85 -18.19 17.53
CA THR A 157 -1.09 -17.66 18.87
C THR A 157 -1.12 -16.14 18.88
N SER A 158 -0.19 -15.48 18.17
CA SER A 158 -0.11 -14.01 18.17
C SER A 158 -1.28 -13.35 17.42
N VAL A 159 -1.82 -14.01 16.38
CA VAL A 159 -2.95 -13.47 15.60
C VAL A 159 -4.32 -13.75 16.25
N ARG A 160 -4.40 -14.67 17.22
CA ARG A 160 -5.62 -14.97 18.01
C ARG A 160 -5.79 -14.07 19.25
N GLY A 161 -5.02 -12.99 19.34
CA GLY A 161 -5.06 -12.03 20.43
C GLY A 161 -6.34 -11.15 20.44
N PRO A 162 -6.33 -10.04 21.17
CA PRO A 162 -7.47 -9.15 21.25
C PRO A 162 -7.89 -8.61 19.88
N HIS A 163 -9.19 -8.39 19.71
CA HIS A 163 -9.75 -7.81 18.49
C HIS A 163 -9.26 -6.38 18.28
N VAL A 164 -9.01 -6.03 17.01
CA VAL A 164 -8.55 -4.71 16.58
C VAL A 164 -9.42 -4.18 15.43
N HIS A 165 -9.35 -2.87 15.18
CA HIS A 165 -10.13 -2.26 14.11
C HIS A 165 -9.55 -2.57 12.74
N LYS A 166 -8.21 -2.56 12.61
CA LYS A 166 -7.55 -2.82 11.32
C LYS A 166 -6.42 -3.83 11.44
N LEU A 167 -6.40 -4.76 10.48
CA LEU A 167 -5.29 -5.70 10.28
C LEU A 167 -4.71 -5.50 8.87
N ARG A 168 -3.44 -5.12 8.77
CA ARG A 168 -2.71 -5.01 7.51
C ARG A 168 -1.79 -6.20 7.32
N CYS A 169 -2.13 -7.04 6.34
CA CYS A 169 -1.38 -8.23 5.97
C CYS A 169 -0.49 -7.93 4.77
N ASP A 170 0.80 -7.67 4.99
CA ASP A 170 1.76 -7.36 3.92
C ASP A 170 2.49 -8.62 3.44
N GLU A 171 2.71 -8.72 2.12
CA GLU A 171 3.28 -9.88 1.44
C GLU A 171 2.53 -11.19 1.77
N VAL A 172 1.20 -11.13 1.68
CA VAL A 172 0.31 -12.24 2.05
C VAL A 172 0.57 -13.53 1.25
N GLU A 173 1.12 -13.43 0.04
CA GLU A 173 1.53 -14.59 -0.77
C GLU A 173 2.58 -15.48 -0.08
N LEU A 174 3.29 -14.95 0.92
CA LEU A 174 4.29 -15.68 1.71
C LEU A 174 3.75 -16.21 3.05
N PHE A 175 2.47 -16.03 3.32
CA PHE A 175 1.89 -16.48 4.59
C PHE A 175 1.77 -17.98 4.66
N LYS A 176 1.97 -18.52 5.88
CA LYS A 176 1.52 -19.86 6.21
C LYS A 176 -0.01 -19.85 6.26
N ARG A 177 -0.64 -20.77 5.53
CA ARG A 177 -2.10 -20.84 5.40
C ARG A 177 -2.83 -20.82 6.74
N ARG A 178 -2.38 -21.59 7.73
CA ARG A 178 -2.98 -21.62 9.08
C ARG A 178 -2.92 -20.28 9.81
N VAL A 179 -1.82 -19.53 9.64
CA VAL A 179 -1.69 -18.21 10.23
C VAL A 179 -2.66 -17.23 9.58
N PHE A 180 -2.80 -17.28 8.25
CA PHE A 180 -3.76 -16.45 7.54
C PHE A 180 -5.21 -16.78 7.92
N GLU A 181 -5.56 -18.07 8.02
CA GLU A 181 -6.88 -18.52 8.48
C GLU A 181 -7.19 -18.03 9.90
N ALA A 182 -6.23 -18.06 10.83
CA ALA A 182 -6.39 -17.51 12.16
C ALA A 182 -6.53 -15.98 12.17
N ALA A 183 -5.82 -15.28 11.30
CA ALA A 183 -5.83 -13.83 11.18
C ALA A 183 -7.20 -13.27 10.71
N GLN A 184 -8.02 -14.08 10.04
CA GLN A 184 -9.34 -13.65 9.56
C GLN A 184 -10.29 -13.22 10.70
N TYR A 185 -10.07 -13.69 11.91
CA TYR A 185 -10.89 -13.40 13.09
C TYR A 185 -10.32 -12.29 13.99
N THR A 186 -9.27 -11.60 13.55
CA THR A 186 -8.57 -10.60 14.36
C THR A 186 -9.29 -9.26 14.41
N THR A 187 -10.09 -8.94 13.38
CA THR A 187 -10.73 -7.63 13.28
C THR A 187 -12.16 -7.63 13.82
N MET A 188 -12.53 -6.51 14.47
CA MET A 188 -13.89 -6.30 14.99
C MET A 188 -14.27 -4.83 14.90
N THR A 189 -15.50 -4.58 14.41
CA THR A 189 -16.10 -3.24 14.38
C THR A 189 -16.41 -2.76 15.79
N SER A 190 -15.85 -1.63 16.18
CA SER A 190 -16.10 -1.01 17.48
C SER A 190 -15.70 0.47 17.49
N LYS A 191 -16.12 1.22 18.49
CA LYS A 191 -15.76 2.63 18.72
C LYS A 191 -15.99 3.55 17.50
N GLY A 192 -16.96 3.22 16.64
CA GLY A 192 -17.24 4.00 15.43
C GLY A 192 -16.33 3.70 14.23
N TYR A 193 -15.54 2.63 14.29
CA TYR A 193 -14.67 2.19 13.19
C TYR A 193 -15.13 0.84 12.65
N ILE A 194 -15.28 0.75 11.33
CA ILE A 194 -15.59 -0.50 10.63
C ILE A 194 -14.33 -1.37 10.66
N ALA A 195 -14.51 -2.65 10.99
CA ALA A 195 -13.45 -3.65 10.90
C ALA A 195 -12.91 -3.75 9.48
N ALA A 196 -11.58 -3.74 9.33
CA ALA A 196 -10.92 -3.82 8.05
C ALA A 196 -9.71 -4.74 8.07
N ARG A 197 -9.71 -5.72 7.18
CA ARG A 197 -8.56 -6.54 6.84
C ARG A 197 -8.08 -6.14 5.45
N GLU A 198 -6.91 -5.54 5.40
CA GLU A 198 -6.26 -5.09 4.16
C GLU A 198 -5.19 -6.12 3.80
N VAL A 199 -5.38 -6.89 2.72
CA VAL A 199 -4.41 -7.87 2.23
C VAL A 199 -3.61 -7.28 1.08
N ILE A 200 -2.29 -7.29 1.20
CA ILE A 200 -1.38 -6.53 0.37
C ILE A 200 -0.31 -7.47 -0.15
N SER A 201 -0.19 -7.64 -1.46
CA SER A 201 0.88 -8.45 -2.05
C SER A 201 1.11 -8.18 -3.53
N THR A 202 2.24 -8.68 -4.02
CA THR A 202 2.45 -8.97 -5.42
C THR A 202 2.02 -10.42 -5.69
N MET A 203 1.45 -10.71 -6.83
CA MET A 203 1.15 -12.09 -7.23
C MET A 203 2.42 -12.76 -7.75
N HIS A 204 2.93 -13.76 -7.04
CA HIS A 204 4.11 -14.52 -7.46
C HIS A 204 3.75 -15.80 -8.23
N ARG A 205 2.54 -16.34 -7.99
CA ARG A 205 2.07 -17.60 -8.55
C ARG A 205 0.63 -17.47 -9.06
N PRO A 206 0.30 -18.03 -10.22
CA PRO A 206 -1.05 -17.95 -10.79
C PRO A 206 -2.12 -18.65 -9.94
N ASN A 207 -1.72 -19.59 -9.07
CA ASN A 207 -2.59 -20.36 -8.18
C ASN A 207 -2.16 -20.18 -6.71
N GLY A 208 -1.59 -19.02 -6.36
CA GLY A 208 -1.17 -18.69 -5.01
C GLY A 208 -2.31 -18.16 -4.15
N LEU A 209 -2.00 -17.86 -2.90
CA LEU A 209 -2.97 -17.30 -1.95
C LEU A 209 -3.53 -15.95 -2.47
N MET A 210 -2.68 -15.12 -3.09
CA MET A 210 -3.12 -13.82 -3.62
C MET A 210 -4.19 -13.97 -4.70
N LYS A 211 -4.06 -14.95 -5.62
CA LYS A 211 -5.10 -15.22 -6.63
C LYS A 211 -6.41 -15.63 -5.98
N THR A 212 -6.37 -16.52 -5.00
CA THR A 212 -7.57 -16.94 -4.26
C THR A 212 -8.27 -15.75 -3.60
N LEU A 213 -7.50 -14.83 -3.00
CA LEU A 213 -8.06 -13.65 -2.34
C LEU A 213 -8.66 -12.64 -3.32
N ILE A 214 -8.07 -12.49 -4.50
CA ILE A 214 -8.63 -11.64 -5.57
C ILE A 214 -9.96 -12.21 -6.06
N ASP A 215 -10.04 -13.53 -6.28
CA ASP A 215 -11.26 -14.20 -6.72
C ASP A 215 -12.37 -14.05 -5.66
N GLN A 216 -12.06 -14.34 -4.40
CA GLN A 216 -12.98 -14.15 -3.28
C GLN A 216 -13.45 -12.69 -3.12
N ALA A 217 -12.54 -11.72 -3.34
CA ALA A 217 -12.89 -10.31 -3.29
C ALA A 217 -13.90 -9.96 -4.39
N GLY A 218 -13.76 -10.51 -5.59
CA GLY A 218 -14.72 -10.36 -6.69
C GLY A 218 -16.09 -10.94 -6.34
N GLU A 219 -16.14 -12.15 -5.76
CA GLU A 219 -17.38 -12.80 -5.32
C GLU A 219 -18.09 -12.02 -4.20
N ASN A 220 -17.33 -11.44 -3.29
CA ASN A 220 -17.84 -10.69 -2.14
C ASN A 220 -18.00 -9.18 -2.39
N HIS A 221 -17.81 -8.71 -3.62
CA HIS A 221 -17.85 -7.29 -4.00
C HIS A 221 -16.91 -6.40 -3.17
N GLN A 222 -15.80 -6.97 -2.70
CA GLN A 222 -14.76 -6.24 -1.96
C GLN A 222 -13.85 -5.46 -2.94
N PRO A 223 -13.40 -4.26 -2.60
CA PRO A 223 -12.52 -3.50 -3.46
C PRO A 223 -11.16 -4.19 -3.67
N VAL A 224 -10.75 -4.27 -4.93
CA VAL A 224 -9.43 -4.74 -5.35
C VAL A 224 -8.70 -3.55 -5.97
N PHE A 225 -7.69 -3.03 -5.26
CA PHE A 225 -6.81 -1.99 -5.78
C PHE A 225 -5.66 -2.65 -6.53
N LYS A 226 -5.60 -2.42 -7.83
CA LYS A 226 -4.61 -3.01 -8.71
C LYS A 226 -3.81 -1.94 -9.42
N TRP A 227 -2.47 -1.98 -9.30
CA TRP A 227 -1.59 -1.14 -10.10
C TRP A 227 -0.28 -1.85 -10.45
N ASN A 228 0.26 -1.56 -11.60
CA ASN A 228 1.51 -2.13 -12.08
C ASN A 228 2.63 -1.07 -12.13
N VAL A 229 3.74 -1.40 -12.79
CA VAL A 229 4.88 -0.51 -12.87
C VAL A 229 4.57 0.80 -13.61
N TRP A 230 3.61 0.82 -14.53
CA TRP A 230 3.30 2.02 -15.32
C TRP A 230 2.65 3.11 -14.46
N GLU A 231 1.78 2.77 -13.53
CA GLU A 231 1.13 3.71 -12.61
C GLU A 231 2.10 4.37 -11.63
N VAL A 232 3.31 3.79 -11.44
CA VAL A 232 4.32 4.30 -10.51
C VAL A 232 5.61 4.72 -11.19
N LEU A 233 5.68 4.62 -12.53
CA LEU A 233 6.85 4.98 -13.31
C LEU A 233 7.08 6.50 -13.28
N GLU A 234 8.34 6.94 -13.25
CA GLU A 234 8.70 8.33 -13.53
C GLU A 234 8.50 8.64 -15.03
N PRO A 235 8.38 9.92 -15.43
CA PRO A 235 8.24 10.30 -16.83
C PRO A 235 9.38 9.73 -17.70
N CYS A 236 9.04 8.84 -18.63
CA CYS A 236 10.02 8.17 -19.45
C CYS A 236 10.49 9.04 -20.62
N LEU A 237 11.79 9.33 -20.67
CA LEU A 237 12.42 10.14 -21.73
C LEU A 237 13.03 9.30 -22.86
N ARG A 238 13.01 7.97 -22.79
CA ARG A 238 13.63 7.06 -23.78
C ARG A 238 12.90 7.11 -25.13
N THR A 239 13.64 6.81 -26.20
CA THR A 239 13.08 6.60 -27.53
C THR A 239 12.29 5.30 -27.57
N CYS A 240 11.00 5.38 -27.89
CA CYS A 240 10.08 4.23 -27.83
C CYS A 240 10.41 3.12 -28.83
N LYS A 241 10.87 3.47 -30.05
CA LYS A 241 11.15 2.50 -31.14
C LYS A 241 12.19 1.45 -30.78
N GLU A 242 13.13 1.80 -29.91
CA GLU A 242 14.25 0.93 -29.49
C GLU A 242 14.04 0.35 -28.08
N CYS A 243 12.88 0.59 -27.48
CA CYS A 243 12.61 0.16 -26.11
C CYS A 243 12.10 -1.30 -26.08
N PRO A 244 12.77 -2.23 -25.41
CA PRO A 244 12.31 -3.62 -25.28
C PRO A 244 10.94 -3.77 -24.60
N LEU A 245 10.49 -2.75 -23.86
CA LEU A 245 9.18 -2.71 -23.20
C LEU A 245 8.10 -2.04 -24.06
N PHE A 246 8.38 -1.67 -25.32
CA PHE A 246 7.44 -0.87 -26.11
C PHE A 246 6.07 -1.53 -26.23
N ASP A 247 6.01 -2.83 -26.55
CA ASP A 247 4.75 -3.58 -26.73
C ASP A 247 3.90 -3.66 -25.46
N ALA A 248 4.52 -3.64 -24.28
CA ALA A 248 3.83 -3.61 -23.00
C ALA A 248 3.46 -2.19 -22.57
N CYS A 249 4.35 -1.25 -22.85
CA CYS A 249 4.23 0.14 -22.42
C CYS A 249 3.24 0.92 -23.31
N LEU A 250 3.27 0.75 -24.63
CA LEU A 250 2.43 1.49 -25.60
C LEU A 250 2.43 3.01 -25.32
N THR A 251 3.59 3.57 -25.05
CA THR A 251 3.83 4.99 -24.69
C THR A 251 3.32 5.44 -23.31
N LYS A 252 2.71 4.59 -22.50
CA LYS A 252 2.22 4.94 -21.14
C LYS A 252 3.28 5.64 -20.29
N GLY A 253 4.54 5.18 -20.36
CA GLY A 253 5.65 5.78 -19.63
C GLY A 253 5.90 7.26 -19.93
N LYS A 254 5.45 7.78 -21.08
CA LYS A 254 5.53 9.22 -21.40
C LYS A 254 4.55 10.06 -20.57
N GLN A 255 3.48 9.46 -20.10
CA GLN A 255 2.41 10.08 -19.33
C GLN A 255 2.52 9.76 -17.83
N ALA A 256 3.54 8.99 -17.43
CA ALA A 256 3.75 8.59 -16.07
C ALA A 256 4.22 9.78 -15.20
N HIS A 257 3.87 9.76 -13.91
CA HIS A 257 4.20 10.78 -12.92
C HIS A 257 4.61 10.16 -11.57
N GLY A 258 5.22 8.99 -11.60
CA GLY A 258 5.63 8.27 -10.40
C GLY A 258 7.12 8.46 -10.06
N TYR A 259 7.69 7.45 -9.43
CA TYR A 259 9.05 7.47 -8.88
C TYR A 259 9.91 6.29 -9.34
N TYR A 260 9.31 5.28 -10.01
CA TYR A 260 10.02 4.07 -10.43
C TYR A 260 10.75 4.32 -11.75
N LYS A 261 12.05 4.02 -11.82
CA LYS A 261 12.86 4.29 -13.02
C LYS A 261 12.64 3.24 -14.11
N ILE A 262 12.57 3.68 -15.35
CA ILE A 262 12.44 2.77 -16.49
C ILE A 262 13.67 1.86 -16.64
N GLU A 263 14.85 2.34 -16.27
CA GLU A 263 16.09 1.57 -16.27
C GLU A 263 16.05 0.36 -15.32
N ASP A 264 15.39 0.52 -14.16
CA ASP A 264 15.19 -0.57 -13.22
C ASP A 264 14.24 -1.62 -13.78
N ALA A 265 13.16 -1.20 -14.46
CA ALA A 265 12.24 -2.10 -15.15
C ALA A 265 12.94 -2.87 -16.27
N LEU A 266 13.76 -2.22 -17.07
CA LEU A 266 14.57 -2.85 -18.13
C LEU A 266 15.60 -3.83 -17.58
N THR A 267 16.25 -3.48 -16.49
CA THR A 267 17.19 -4.38 -15.79
C THR A 267 16.49 -5.63 -15.27
N GLN A 268 15.31 -5.48 -14.70
CA GLN A 268 14.50 -6.61 -14.23
C GLN A 268 14.02 -7.48 -15.39
N LEU A 269 13.62 -6.87 -16.50
CA LEU A 269 13.25 -7.56 -17.71
C LEU A 269 14.38 -8.45 -18.24
N GLY A 270 15.61 -7.94 -18.29
CA GLY A 270 16.79 -8.70 -18.72
C GLY A 270 17.18 -9.88 -17.81
N ARG A 271 16.76 -9.86 -16.54
CA ARG A 271 17.09 -10.88 -15.54
C ARG A 271 15.98 -11.90 -15.31
N ALA A 272 14.73 -11.52 -15.51
CA ALA A 272 13.57 -12.34 -15.19
C ALA A 272 13.11 -13.13 -16.43
N LYS A 273 12.46 -14.28 -16.19
CA LYS A 273 11.66 -14.94 -17.23
C LYS A 273 10.45 -14.05 -17.57
N GLU A 274 10.05 -13.98 -18.82
CA GLU A 274 8.92 -13.19 -19.31
C GLU A 274 7.66 -13.36 -18.44
N ARG A 275 7.31 -14.61 -18.12
CA ARG A 275 6.16 -14.92 -17.27
C ARG A 275 6.28 -14.27 -15.87
N SER A 276 7.45 -14.35 -15.27
CA SER A 276 7.70 -13.78 -13.93
C SER A 276 7.62 -12.25 -14.00
N PHE A 277 8.22 -11.64 -15.01
CA PHE A 277 8.14 -10.19 -15.22
C PHE A 277 6.69 -9.74 -15.41
N ASN A 278 5.90 -10.46 -16.23
CA ASN A 278 4.49 -10.15 -16.44
C ASN A 278 3.70 -10.20 -15.12
N MET A 279 3.89 -11.22 -14.30
CA MET A 279 3.18 -11.34 -13.03
C MET A 279 3.63 -10.32 -11.99
N GLU A 280 4.95 -10.15 -11.83
CA GLU A 280 5.48 -9.33 -10.74
C GLU A 280 5.56 -7.83 -11.07
N MET A 281 5.75 -7.47 -12.35
CA MET A 281 5.88 -6.07 -12.75
C MET A 281 4.64 -5.51 -13.43
N LEU A 282 3.92 -6.32 -14.21
CA LEU A 282 2.76 -5.88 -14.98
C LEU A 282 1.42 -6.31 -14.36
N CYS A 283 1.44 -6.99 -13.23
CA CYS A 283 0.25 -7.53 -12.57
C CYS A 283 -0.62 -8.39 -13.51
N GLY A 284 0.02 -9.20 -14.36
CA GLY A 284 -0.64 -10.11 -15.30
C GLY A 284 -1.07 -11.41 -14.62
N GLU A 285 -2.20 -11.97 -15.04
CA GLU A 285 -2.77 -13.21 -14.47
C GLU A 285 -2.21 -14.50 -15.07
N GLY A 286 -1.24 -14.41 -15.97
CA GLY A 286 -0.64 -15.56 -16.66
C GLY A 286 -0.45 -15.33 -18.15
N PRO A 287 -0.09 -16.34 -18.95
CA PRO A 287 0.35 -16.15 -20.32
C PRO A 287 -0.82 -15.73 -21.22
N LYS A 288 -0.96 -14.43 -21.42
CA LYS A 288 -1.74 -13.87 -22.52
C LYS A 288 -0.76 -13.38 -23.58
N LYS A 289 -0.71 -14.08 -24.73
CA LYS A 289 0.07 -13.83 -25.96
C LYS A 289 1.59 -13.81 -25.76
N LYS A 290 2.29 -14.60 -26.59
CA LYS A 290 3.73 -14.49 -26.81
C LYS A 290 4.02 -13.06 -27.27
N TRP A 291 4.72 -12.28 -26.45
CA TRP A 291 5.39 -11.07 -26.87
C TRP A 291 6.40 -11.48 -27.93
N GLY A 292 6.45 -10.82 -29.07
CA GLY A 292 7.40 -11.11 -30.11
C GLY A 292 8.83 -10.72 -29.69
N TRP A 293 9.43 -11.47 -28.81
CA TRP A 293 10.81 -11.29 -28.38
C TRP A 293 11.74 -11.75 -29.49
N GLN A 294 12.15 -10.84 -30.35
CA GLN A 294 13.38 -11.05 -31.11
C GLN A 294 14.56 -10.69 -30.21
N CYS A 295 15.10 -11.68 -29.54
CA CYS A 295 16.36 -11.57 -28.83
C CYS A 295 17.50 -11.40 -29.83
N GLY A 296 17.76 -10.16 -30.20
CA GLY A 296 18.87 -9.75 -31.08
C GLY A 296 20.16 -9.50 -30.31
N CYS A 297 20.51 -10.30 -29.33
CA CYS A 297 21.83 -10.29 -28.72
C CYS A 297 22.67 -11.46 -29.23
N ARG A 298 23.37 -11.26 -30.34
CA ARG A 298 24.59 -12.02 -30.60
C ARG A 298 25.64 -11.55 -29.60
N ILE A 299 26.02 -12.42 -28.69
CA ILE A 299 27.22 -12.27 -27.86
C ILE A 299 28.41 -12.51 -28.81
N TYR A 300 29.26 -11.51 -28.94
CA TYR A 300 30.66 -11.66 -29.36
C TYR A 300 31.53 -11.68 -28.12
#